data_85619a04c59ead03eb9fa79e85c5e5fa
#
_entry.id   85619a04c59ead03eb9fa79e85c5e5fa
#
_cell.length_a   1.000
_cell.length_b   1.000
_cell.length_c   1.000
_cell.angle_alpha   90.00
_cell.angle_beta   90.00
_cell.angle_gamma   90.00
#
_symmetry.space_group_name_H-M   'P 1'
#
loop_
_entity.id
_entity.type
_entity.pdbx_description
1 polymer ?
#
loop_
_entity_poly.entity_id
_entity_poly.type
_entity_poly.pdbx_seq_one_letter_code
_entity_poly.pdbx_strand_id
1 'polypeptide(L)' 'NKVVIFKKYLDTGRYARIRLFDDDKNNLKAFLSLQEKYPKVDFTGYQVFKSGNIKKL' A
#
# COMPACT_ATOMS: atom_id res chain seq x y z
N ASN A 1 11.32 -11.47 2.64
CA ASN A 1 10.43 -10.40 2.22
C ASN A 1 9.03 -10.67 2.70
N LYS A 2 8.58 -9.87 3.63
CA LYS A 2 7.21 -9.99 4.12
C LYS A 2 6.40 -8.85 3.54
N VAL A 3 5.43 -9.20 2.74
CA VAL A 3 4.51 -8.24 2.15
C VAL A 3 3.13 -8.51 2.73
N VAL A 4 2.56 -7.49 3.35
CA VAL A 4 1.21 -7.59 3.90
C VAL A 4 0.33 -6.61 3.12
N ILE A 5 -0.71 -7.14 2.50
CA ILE A 5 -1.63 -6.35 1.73
C ILE A 5 -3.02 -6.43 2.37
N PHE A 6 -3.55 -5.26 2.72
CA PHE A 6 -4.92 -5.17 3.20
C PHE A 6 -5.79 -4.55 2.11
N LYS A 7 -6.86 -5.24 1.78
CA LYS A 7 -7.85 -4.74 0.84
C LYS A 7 -9.14 -4.48 1.58
N LYS A 8 -9.67 -3.29 1.40
CA LYS A 8 -10.96 -2.95 1.98
C LYS A 8 -11.85 -2.36 0.91
N TYR A 9 -13.01 -2.92 0.74
CA TYR A 9 -14.00 -2.45 -0.22
C TYR A 9 -15.16 -1.79 0.51
N LEU A 10 -15.65 -0.68 -0.05
CA LEU A 10 -16.87 -0.08 0.44
C LEU A 10 -18.08 -0.87 -0.05
N ASP A 11 -19.21 -0.66 0.61
CA ASP A 11 -20.44 -1.40 0.31
C ASP A 11 -20.85 -1.30 -1.16
N THR A 12 -20.53 -0.19 -1.79
CA THR A 12 -20.87 0.01 -3.20
C THR A 12 -20.00 -0.81 -4.15
N GLY A 13 -18.89 -1.35 -3.66
CA GLY A 13 -17.93 -2.06 -4.49
C GLY A 13 -17.18 -1.19 -5.48
N ARG A 14 -17.37 0.12 -5.43
CA ARG A 14 -16.76 1.04 -6.39
C ARG A 14 -15.43 1.58 -5.91
N TYR A 15 -15.14 1.46 -4.65
CA TYR A 15 -13.96 2.01 -4.05
C TYR A 15 -13.21 0.94 -3.29
N ALA A 16 -11.90 0.88 -3.48
CA ALA A 16 -11.06 -0.08 -2.78
C ALA A 16 -9.87 0.64 -2.17
N ARG A 17 -9.44 0.17 -1.02
CA ARG A 17 -8.20 0.63 -0.38
C ARG A 17 -7.25 -0.54 -0.30
N ILE A 18 -6.01 -0.28 -0.69
CA ILE A 18 -4.96 -1.28 -0.59
C ILE A 18 -3.81 -0.67 0.19
N ARG A 19 -3.37 -1.35 1.23
CA ARG A 19 -2.22 -0.94 2.03
C ARG A 19 -1.15 -1.99 1.92
N LEU A 20 0.05 -1.56 1.64
CA LEU A 20 1.20 -2.43 1.54
C LEU A 20 2.22 -2.06 2.61
N PHE A 21 2.64 -3.06 3.37
CA PHE A 21 3.70 -2.90 4.37
C PHE A 21 4.91 -3.69 3.89
N ASP A 22 6.03 -3.00 3.71
CA ASP A 22 7.24 -3.64 3.22
C ASP A 22 8.45 -2.91 3.78
N ASP A 23 9.56 -3.62 3.95
CA ASP A 23 10.81 -3.03 4.38
C ASP A 23 11.58 -2.43 3.20
N ASP A 24 11.24 -2.79 1.97
CA ASP A 24 11.93 -2.32 0.78
C ASP A 24 11.18 -1.13 0.18
N LYS A 25 11.85 0.03 0.23
CA LYS A 25 11.29 1.27 -0.31
C LYS A 25 11.02 1.18 -1.81
N ASN A 26 11.85 0.45 -2.55
CA ASN A 26 11.67 0.33 -3.99
C ASN A 26 10.38 -0.43 -4.33
N ASN A 27 10.05 -1.45 -3.55
CA ASN A 27 8.80 -2.17 -3.73
C ASN A 27 7.61 -1.26 -3.44
N LEU A 28 7.73 -0.41 -2.43
CA LEU A 28 6.67 0.52 -2.08
C LEU A 28 6.47 1.56 -3.17
N LYS A 29 7.54 2.05 -3.77
CA LYS A 29 7.43 3.00 -4.86
C LYS A 29 6.74 2.39 -6.07
N ALA A 30 7.08 1.15 -6.41
CA ALA A 30 6.43 0.45 -7.50
C ALA A 30 4.95 0.26 -7.23
N PHE A 31 4.61 -0.10 -6.00
CA PHE A 31 3.23 -0.26 -5.58
C PHE A 31 2.45 1.06 -5.70
N LEU A 32 3.03 2.15 -5.21
CA LEU A 32 2.35 3.44 -5.23
C LEU A 32 2.18 3.98 -6.65
N SER A 33 3.05 3.59 -7.58
CA SER A 33 2.91 4.01 -8.96
C SER A 33 1.65 3.46 -9.62
N LEU A 34 1.07 2.40 -9.06
CA LEU A 34 -0.19 1.85 -9.56
C LEU A 34 -1.36 2.81 -9.38
N GLN A 35 -1.21 3.82 -8.52
CA GLN A 35 -2.25 4.80 -8.29
C GLN A 35 -2.66 5.51 -9.59
N GLU A 36 -1.71 5.73 -10.48
CA GLU A 36 -1.99 6.38 -11.76
C GLU A 36 -2.85 5.52 -12.68
N LYS A 37 -2.65 4.20 -12.62
CA LYS A 37 -3.41 3.27 -13.44
C LYS A 37 -4.79 3.00 -12.89
N TYR A 38 -4.93 3.09 -11.57
CA TYR A 38 -6.19 2.77 -10.89
C TYR A 38 -6.61 3.90 -9.99
N PRO A 39 -7.07 5.02 -10.56
CA PRO A 39 -7.38 6.21 -9.76
C PRO A 39 -8.53 6.01 -8.78
N LYS A 40 -9.35 5.00 -9.00
CA LYS A 40 -10.47 4.70 -8.09
C LYS A 40 -10.05 3.85 -6.90
N VAL A 41 -8.81 3.37 -6.90
CA VAL A 41 -8.27 2.56 -5.82
C VAL A 41 -7.31 3.44 -5.02
N ASP A 42 -7.43 3.39 -3.71
CA ASP A 42 -6.56 4.15 -2.81
C ASP A 42 -5.37 3.28 -2.41
N PHE A 43 -4.19 3.65 -2.89
CA PHE A 43 -2.96 2.93 -2.59
C PHE A 43 -2.19 3.66 -1.51
N THR A 44 -1.83 2.96 -0.45
CA THR A 44 -1.02 3.51 0.64
C THR A 44 0.12 2.56 0.94
N GLY A 45 1.33 3.10 0.97
CA GLY A 45 2.51 2.32 1.28
C GLY A 45 3.09 2.71 2.64
N TYR A 46 3.51 1.71 3.40
CA TYR A 46 4.16 1.90 4.69
C TYR A 46 5.49 1.17 4.69
N GLN A 47 6.55 1.89 5.02
CA GLN A 47 7.87 1.28 5.14
C GLN A 47 8.08 0.82 6.58
N VAL A 48 8.44 -0.44 6.74
CA VAL A 48 8.70 -1.04 8.04
C VAL A 48 10.20 -1.14 8.26
N PHE A 49 10.66 -0.65 9.39
CA PHE A 49 12.08 -0.67 9.73
C PHE A 49 12.36 -1.78 10.74
N LYS A 50 13.62 -2.22 10.79
CA LYS A 50 14.04 -3.27 11.72
C LYS A 50 13.79 -2.91 13.17
N SER A 51 13.81 -1.62 13.48
CA SER A 51 13.56 -1.12 14.83
C SER A 51 12.09 -1.22 15.24
N GLY A 52 11.21 -1.58 14.29
CA GLY A 52 9.79 -1.63 14.56
C GLY A 52 9.04 -0.36 14.17
N ASN A 53 9.75 0.65 13.72
CA ASN A 53 9.12 1.88 13.27
C ASN A 53 8.46 1.69 11.92
N ILE A 54 7.39 2.43 11.68
CA ILE A 54 6.65 2.38 10.41
C ILE A 54 6.51 3.80 9.91
N LYS A 55 6.85 3.99 8.65
CA LYS A 55 6.77 5.30 8.01
C LYS A 55 5.81 5.24 6.82
N LYS A 56 4.85 6.13 6.81
CA LYS A 56 3.94 6.27 5.68
C LYS A 56 4.64 7.00 4.53
N LEU A 57 4.56 6.43 3.36
CA LEU A 57 5.13 7.05 2.16
C LEU A 57 4.11 7.88 1.39
#